data_320354915ccd5005c0e31a90bea866e6
#
_entry.id   320354915ccd5005c0e31a90bea866e6
#
_cell.length_a   1.000
_cell.length_b   1.000
_cell.length_c   1.000
_cell.angle_alpha   90.00
_cell.angle_beta   90.00
_cell.angle_gamma   90.00
#
_symmetry.space_group_name_H-M   'P 1'
#
loop_
_entity.id
_entity.type
_entity.pdbx_description
1 polymer ?
#
loop_
_entity_poly.entity_id
_entity_poly.type
_entity_poly.pdbx_seq_one_letter_code
_entity_poly.pdbx_strand_id
1 'polypeptide(L)'
;MPVVRPVPLKTRGLVWWRRAVAWLWSPRVWELVDEYRYTRPTGEVLVIPAGFRTDFASTPRAFWPLGMDPTGILLVPTMFHDWGYRHDWYFDGSGGRFGGGSGKGYHDRLLRQLSVEVNQMVVPGAIAWLALDVFGWPAWWSACKRRTGGVDLQGVYRD
;
A
#
# COMPACT_ATOMS: atom_id res chain seq x y z
N MET A 1 -13.25 8.33 3.37
CA MET A 1 -12.17 8.22 2.38
C MET A 1 -10.88 8.70 3.02
N PRO A 2 -9.74 8.02 2.82
CA PRO A 2 -8.45 8.49 3.34
C PRO A 2 -8.04 9.82 2.66
N VAL A 3 -7.47 10.73 3.44
CA VAL A 3 -6.89 11.98 2.93
C VAL A 3 -5.42 11.72 2.65
N VAL A 4 -5.02 11.81 1.39
CA VAL A 4 -3.64 11.56 0.95
C VAL A 4 -3.08 12.77 0.23
N ARG A 5 -1.78 13.05 0.40
CA ARG A 5 -1.06 14.11 -0.31
C ARG A 5 0.07 13.53 -1.15
N PRO A 6 0.32 14.06 -2.34
CA PRO A 6 1.46 13.61 -3.15
C PRO A 6 2.78 14.06 -2.50
N VAL A 7 3.73 13.15 -2.44
CA VAL A 7 5.11 13.49 -2.01
C VAL A 7 5.87 14.01 -3.23
N PRO A 8 6.48 15.21 -3.17
CA PRO A 8 7.21 15.78 -4.29
C PRO A 8 8.37 14.90 -4.74
N LEU A 9 8.53 14.72 -6.05
CA LEU A 9 9.69 14.05 -6.61
C LEU A 9 10.96 14.88 -6.35
N LYS A 10 12.01 14.23 -5.85
CA LYS A 10 13.33 14.86 -5.65
C LYS A 10 14.05 15.03 -6.99
N THR A 11 13.62 16.00 -7.79
CA THR A 11 14.20 16.29 -9.11
C THR A 11 15.09 17.53 -9.13
N ARG A 12 15.23 18.21 -7.99
CA ARG A 12 16.04 19.43 -7.85
C ARG A 12 17.51 19.10 -8.10
N GLY A 13 18.17 19.81 -9.01
CA GLY A 13 19.58 19.55 -9.38
C GLY A 13 19.79 18.53 -10.50
N LEU A 14 18.75 17.82 -10.95
CA LEU A 14 18.87 16.93 -12.09
C LEU A 14 18.83 17.72 -13.42
N VAL A 15 19.64 17.29 -14.41
CA VAL A 15 19.54 17.78 -15.79
C VAL A 15 18.18 17.44 -16.39
N TRP A 16 17.74 18.24 -17.37
CA TRP A 16 16.36 18.18 -17.89
C TRP A 16 15.90 16.79 -18.36
N TRP A 17 16.74 16.03 -19.08
CA TRP A 17 16.40 14.68 -19.54
C TRP A 17 16.24 13.68 -18.41
N ARG A 18 17.07 13.76 -17.33
CA ARG A 18 16.91 12.95 -16.12
C ARG A 18 15.63 13.30 -15.36
N ARG A 19 15.23 14.59 -15.38
CA ARG A 19 13.93 15.00 -14.84
C ARG A 19 12.78 14.37 -15.63
N ALA A 20 12.85 14.38 -16.97
CA ALA A 20 11.85 13.76 -17.83
C ALA A 20 11.75 12.24 -17.57
N VAL A 21 12.88 11.55 -17.49
CA VAL A 21 12.93 10.12 -17.17
C VAL A 21 12.36 9.87 -15.77
N ALA A 22 12.79 10.62 -14.75
CA ALA A 22 12.26 10.49 -13.39
C ALA A 22 10.75 10.73 -13.36
N TRP A 23 10.24 11.72 -14.09
CA TRP A 23 8.82 12.02 -14.17
C TRP A 23 8.00 10.88 -14.81
N LEU A 24 8.55 10.22 -15.84
CA LEU A 24 7.89 9.13 -16.56
C LEU A 24 7.92 7.81 -15.79
N TRP A 25 9.04 7.50 -15.12
CA TRP A 25 9.32 6.15 -14.59
C TRP A 25 9.32 6.07 -13.06
N SER A 26 9.47 7.21 -12.34
CA SER A 26 9.43 7.15 -10.88
C SER A 26 8.00 6.91 -10.38
N PRO A 27 7.82 5.95 -9.49
CA PRO A 27 6.52 5.75 -8.85
C PRO A 27 6.14 7.02 -8.08
N ARG A 28 4.88 7.40 -8.15
CA ARG A 28 4.35 8.49 -7.33
C ARG A 28 4.11 7.99 -5.93
N VAL A 29 4.80 8.58 -4.97
CA VAL A 29 4.59 8.29 -3.55
C VAL A 29 3.54 9.24 -3.00
N TRP A 30 2.63 8.70 -2.23
CA TRP A 30 1.60 9.41 -1.51
C TRP A 30 1.79 9.24 -0.01
N GLU A 31 1.43 10.23 0.75
CA GLU A 31 1.50 10.22 2.20
C GLU A 31 0.09 10.39 2.77
N LEU A 32 -0.27 9.52 3.70
CA LEU A 32 -1.53 9.60 4.44
C LEU A 32 -1.46 10.79 5.40
N VAL A 33 -2.38 11.74 5.27
CA VAL A 33 -2.37 12.98 6.07
C VAL A 33 -2.83 12.71 7.50
N ASP A 34 -3.96 12.01 7.62
CA ASP A 34 -4.58 11.66 8.89
C ASP A 34 -4.61 10.15 9.06
N GLU A 35 -4.74 9.68 10.30
CA GLU A 35 -4.98 8.27 10.58
C GLU A 35 -6.24 7.79 9.83
N TYR A 36 -6.15 6.64 9.19
CA TYR A 36 -7.28 6.03 8.50
C TYR A 36 -7.74 4.77 9.21
N ARG A 37 -9.01 4.76 9.61
CA ARG A 37 -9.69 3.62 10.23
C ARG A 37 -10.73 3.05 9.27
N TYR A 38 -10.72 1.74 9.13
CA TYR A 38 -11.74 1.00 8.38
C TYR A 38 -12.31 -0.10 9.24
N THR A 39 -13.61 -0.06 9.47
CA THR A 39 -14.33 -1.14 10.17
C THR A 39 -14.91 -2.09 9.12
N ARG A 40 -14.44 -3.32 9.15
CA ARG A 40 -14.92 -4.38 8.26
C ARG A 40 -16.33 -4.83 8.62
N PRO A 41 -17.08 -5.44 7.69
CA PRO A 41 -18.39 -6.04 8.01
C PRO A 41 -18.32 -7.10 9.12
N THR A 42 -17.16 -7.70 9.34
CA THR A 42 -16.90 -8.66 10.44
C THR A 42 -16.79 -8.02 11.81
N GLY A 43 -16.77 -6.67 11.89
CA GLY A 43 -16.51 -5.91 13.12
C GLY A 43 -15.03 -5.67 13.40
N GLU A 44 -14.12 -6.27 12.62
CA GLU A 44 -12.67 -6.03 12.75
C GLU A 44 -12.32 -4.61 12.31
N VAL A 45 -11.52 -3.91 13.11
CA VAL A 45 -11.06 -2.56 12.79
C VAL A 45 -9.61 -2.62 12.32
N LEU A 46 -9.36 -2.07 11.15
CA LEU A 46 -8.03 -1.91 10.55
C LEU A 46 -7.63 -0.45 10.63
N VAL A 47 -6.45 -0.18 11.15
CA VAL A 47 -5.94 1.19 11.30
C VAL A 47 -4.58 1.35 10.64
N ILE A 48 -4.42 2.43 9.88
CA ILE A 48 -3.14 2.89 9.34
C ILE A 48 -2.86 4.28 9.90
N PRO A 49 -1.71 4.51 10.55
CA PRO A 49 -1.41 5.79 11.15
C PRO A 49 -1.12 6.87 10.11
N ALA A 50 -1.31 8.12 10.50
CA ALA A 50 -0.89 9.29 9.72
C ALA A 50 0.61 9.20 9.36
N GLY A 51 1.00 9.84 8.26
CA GLY A 51 2.38 9.85 7.78
C GLY A 51 2.78 8.57 7.01
N PHE A 52 1.94 7.57 6.92
CA PHE A 52 2.25 6.37 6.11
C PHE A 52 2.42 6.76 4.66
N ARG A 53 3.55 6.36 4.08
CA ARG A 53 3.88 6.60 2.66
C ARG A 53 3.70 5.33 1.86
N THR A 54 2.96 5.44 0.77
CA THR A 54 2.65 4.33 -0.13
C THR A 54 2.80 4.79 -1.57
N ASP A 55 3.15 3.87 -2.44
CA ASP A 55 3.17 4.07 -3.89
C ASP A 55 1.94 3.44 -4.57
N PHE A 56 0.99 2.95 -3.77
CA PHE A 56 -0.24 2.29 -4.22
C PHE A 56 0.02 1.23 -5.28
N ALA A 57 0.97 0.33 -4.96
CA ALA A 57 1.33 -0.82 -5.79
C ALA A 57 1.83 -0.46 -7.19
N SER A 58 2.57 0.66 -7.34
CA SER A 58 3.31 1.01 -8.59
C SER A 58 2.70 0.44 -9.87
N THR A 59 1.37 0.47 -9.99
CA THR A 59 0.66 -0.13 -11.12
C THR A 59 1.13 0.55 -12.41
N PRO A 60 1.71 -0.20 -13.37
CA PRO A 60 2.14 0.39 -14.63
C PRO A 60 0.98 1.18 -15.26
N ARG A 61 1.26 2.38 -15.76
CA ARG A 61 0.25 3.28 -16.32
C ARG A 61 -0.61 2.65 -17.42
N ALA A 62 -0.10 1.61 -18.08
CA ALA A 62 -0.84 0.84 -19.08
C ALA A 62 -2.11 0.16 -18.51
N PHE A 63 -2.17 -0.08 -17.20
CA PHE A 63 -3.33 -0.70 -16.55
C PHE A 63 -4.32 0.31 -15.93
N TRP A 64 -3.99 1.61 -15.92
CA TRP A 64 -4.88 2.65 -15.38
C TRP A 64 -6.24 2.73 -16.11
N PRO A 65 -6.31 2.60 -17.46
CA PRO A 65 -7.59 2.59 -18.14
C PRO A 65 -8.50 1.42 -17.76
N LEU A 66 -7.94 0.38 -17.13
CA LEU A 66 -8.70 -0.77 -16.64
C LEU A 66 -9.21 -0.58 -15.19
N GLY A 67 -9.22 0.65 -14.68
CA GLY A 67 -9.64 0.95 -13.30
C GLY A 67 -8.60 0.62 -12.23
N MET A 68 -7.37 0.32 -12.64
CA MET A 68 -6.24 0.06 -11.74
C MET A 68 -5.43 1.34 -11.45
N ASP A 69 -6.07 2.51 -11.52
CA ASP A 69 -5.48 3.77 -11.09
C ASP A 69 -5.17 3.71 -9.59
N PRO A 70 -3.94 4.02 -9.17
CA PRO A 70 -3.53 3.99 -7.76
C PRO A 70 -4.33 4.92 -6.85
N THR A 71 -4.97 5.95 -7.38
CA THR A 71 -5.84 6.88 -6.63
C THR A 71 -7.33 6.57 -6.78
N GLY A 72 -7.67 5.52 -7.53
CA GLY A 72 -9.03 5.12 -7.83
C GLY A 72 -9.64 4.15 -6.81
N ILE A 73 -10.44 3.24 -7.34
CA ILE A 73 -11.23 2.27 -6.57
C ILE A 73 -10.40 1.30 -5.69
N LEU A 74 -9.13 1.10 -6.01
CA LEU A 74 -8.23 0.23 -5.24
C LEU A 74 -7.42 0.99 -4.17
N LEU A 75 -7.63 2.29 -3.98
CA LEU A 75 -6.88 3.13 -3.04
C LEU A 75 -6.81 2.52 -1.63
N VAL A 76 -7.95 2.19 -1.04
CA VAL A 76 -8.02 1.65 0.32
C VAL A 76 -7.44 0.23 0.39
N PRO A 77 -7.83 -0.73 -0.47
CA PRO A 77 -7.26 -2.07 -0.47
C PRO A 77 -5.73 -2.09 -0.64
N THR A 78 -5.20 -1.31 -1.58
CA THR A 78 -3.74 -1.25 -1.82
C THR A 78 -2.97 -0.60 -0.69
N MET A 79 -3.55 0.40 -0.03
CA MET A 79 -2.94 1.05 1.14
C MET A 79 -2.75 0.05 2.30
N PHE A 80 -3.76 -0.76 2.63
CA PHE A 80 -3.64 -1.81 3.63
C PHE A 80 -2.68 -2.91 3.19
N HIS A 81 -2.69 -3.28 1.91
CA HIS A 81 -1.76 -4.25 1.36
C HIS A 81 -0.29 -3.80 1.50
N ASP A 82 0.02 -2.56 1.13
CA ASP A 82 1.36 -1.98 1.25
C ASP A 82 1.81 -1.92 2.72
N TRP A 83 0.88 -1.59 3.63
CA TRP A 83 1.17 -1.66 5.05
C TRP A 83 1.52 -3.09 5.49
N GLY A 84 0.69 -4.07 5.12
CA GLY A 84 0.92 -5.48 5.44
C GLY A 84 2.24 -6.01 4.90
N TYR A 85 2.61 -5.66 3.67
CA TYR A 85 3.89 -6.03 3.09
C TYR A 85 5.09 -5.44 3.84
N ARG A 86 4.97 -4.19 4.34
CA ARG A 86 6.08 -3.53 5.06
C ARG A 86 6.22 -4.00 6.49
N HIS A 87 5.09 -4.25 7.18
CA HIS A 87 5.07 -4.48 8.63
C HIS A 87 4.73 -5.92 9.02
N ASP A 88 4.00 -6.66 8.18
CA ASP A 88 3.46 -8.01 8.43
C ASP A 88 2.48 -8.07 9.62
N TRP A 89 1.84 -6.96 9.96
CA TRP A 89 0.80 -6.84 10.99
C TRP A 89 -0.06 -5.59 10.73
N TYR A 90 -1.17 -5.47 11.45
CA TYR A 90 -2.07 -4.30 11.40
C TYR A 90 -2.34 -3.80 12.81
N PHE A 91 -2.68 -2.51 12.94
CA PHE A 91 -3.26 -1.99 14.18
C PHE A 91 -4.76 -2.32 14.21
N ASP A 92 -5.26 -2.68 15.38
CA ASP A 92 -6.68 -2.75 15.68
C ASP A 92 -7.21 -1.39 16.17
N GLY A 93 -8.53 -1.31 16.41
CA GLY A 93 -9.15 -0.07 16.87
C GLY A 93 -8.74 0.38 18.28
N SER A 94 -8.09 -0.48 19.08
CA SER A 94 -7.63 -0.21 20.44
C SER A 94 -6.15 0.16 20.52
N GLY A 95 -5.42 0.13 19.39
CA GLY A 95 -3.98 0.33 19.32
C GLY A 95 -3.15 -0.93 19.52
N GLY A 96 -3.80 -2.09 19.67
CA GLY A 96 -3.17 -3.39 19.60
C GLY A 96 -2.69 -3.75 18.20
N ARG A 97 -1.92 -4.83 18.07
CA ARG A 97 -1.43 -5.35 16.79
C ARG A 97 -1.97 -6.76 16.58
N PHE A 98 -2.34 -7.07 15.35
CA PHE A 98 -2.77 -8.42 14.95
C PHE A 98 -2.25 -8.79 13.56
N GLY A 99 -2.38 -10.06 13.19
CA GLY A 99 -1.97 -10.59 11.89
C GLY A 99 -0.46 -10.75 11.72
N GLY A 100 0.33 -10.56 12.77
CA GLY A 100 1.78 -10.70 12.70
C GLY A 100 2.21 -12.12 12.31
N GLY A 101 3.15 -12.24 11.35
CA GLY A 101 3.63 -13.52 10.84
C GLY A 101 2.67 -14.25 9.91
N SER A 102 1.58 -13.61 9.48
CA SER A 102 0.57 -14.26 8.60
C SER A 102 1.07 -14.50 7.19
N GLY A 103 2.14 -13.84 6.77
CA GLY A 103 2.80 -14.03 5.49
C GLY A 103 2.07 -13.39 4.29
N LYS A 104 2.76 -13.40 3.13
CA LYS A 104 2.30 -12.79 1.88
C LYS A 104 0.85 -13.09 1.52
N GLY A 105 0.50 -14.38 1.51
CA GLY A 105 -0.82 -14.82 1.06
C GLY A 105 -1.99 -14.28 1.91
N TYR A 106 -1.75 -13.94 3.16
CA TYR A 106 -2.75 -13.27 4.01
C TYR A 106 -3.02 -11.85 3.52
N HIS A 107 -1.97 -11.07 3.28
CA HIS A 107 -2.08 -9.67 2.83
C HIS A 107 -2.69 -9.57 1.44
N ASP A 108 -2.36 -10.51 0.54
CA ASP A 108 -2.94 -10.56 -0.81
C ASP A 108 -4.44 -10.91 -0.75
N ARG A 109 -4.84 -11.87 0.10
CA ARG A 109 -6.27 -12.18 0.31
C ARG A 109 -7.03 -11.01 0.93
N LEU A 110 -6.41 -10.31 1.87
CA LEU A 110 -7.02 -9.14 2.50
C LEU A 110 -7.26 -8.03 1.46
N LEU A 111 -6.32 -7.77 0.55
CA LEU A 111 -6.52 -6.83 -0.55
C LEU A 111 -7.77 -7.19 -1.37
N ARG A 112 -7.91 -8.47 -1.77
CA ARG A 112 -9.08 -8.93 -2.52
C ARG A 112 -10.39 -8.73 -1.72
N GLN A 113 -10.38 -9.08 -0.42
CA GLN A 113 -11.55 -8.91 0.44
C GLN A 113 -11.92 -7.43 0.55
N LEU A 114 -10.97 -6.56 0.86
CA LEU A 114 -11.20 -5.12 0.96
C LEU A 114 -11.66 -4.49 -0.35
N SER A 115 -11.22 -5.01 -1.51
CA SER A 115 -11.71 -4.54 -2.81
C SER A 115 -13.20 -4.76 -2.99
N VAL A 116 -13.71 -5.88 -2.46
CA VAL A 116 -15.15 -6.18 -2.47
C VAL A 116 -15.89 -5.41 -1.38
N GLU A 117 -15.36 -5.39 -0.15
CA GLU A 117 -16.00 -4.76 1.00
C GLU A 117 -16.16 -3.25 0.85
N VAL A 118 -15.12 -2.57 0.33
CA VAL A 118 -15.09 -1.10 0.23
C VAL A 118 -15.81 -0.60 -1.02
N ASN A 119 -15.59 -1.26 -2.16
CA ASN A 119 -15.98 -0.75 -3.48
C ASN A 119 -16.82 -1.72 -4.29
N GLN A 120 -17.17 -2.89 -3.76
CA GLN A 120 -17.90 -3.96 -4.47
C GLN A 120 -17.19 -4.43 -5.75
N MET A 121 -15.87 -4.28 -5.83
CA MET A 121 -15.05 -4.55 -7.01
C MET A 121 -14.54 -5.99 -7.01
N VAL A 122 -15.40 -6.93 -7.42
CA VAL A 122 -15.08 -8.36 -7.47
C VAL A 122 -13.99 -8.65 -8.52
N VAL A 123 -14.19 -8.18 -9.76
CA VAL A 123 -13.29 -8.49 -10.89
C VAL A 123 -11.95 -7.77 -10.77
N PRO A 124 -11.87 -6.43 -10.59
CA PRO A 124 -10.60 -5.74 -10.41
C PRO A 124 -9.82 -6.26 -9.19
N GLY A 125 -10.49 -6.55 -8.08
CA GLY A 125 -9.86 -7.13 -6.90
C GLY A 125 -9.29 -8.53 -7.13
N ALA A 126 -9.97 -9.36 -7.91
CA ALA A 126 -9.48 -10.68 -8.29
C ALA A 126 -8.26 -10.61 -9.22
N ILE A 127 -8.27 -9.70 -10.19
CA ILE A 127 -7.13 -9.48 -11.11
C ILE A 127 -5.91 -8.96 -10.32
N ALA A 128 -6.11 -7.97 -9.45
CA ALA A 128 -5.04 -7.43 -8.61
C ALA A 128 -4.45 -8.52 -7.69
N TRP A 129 -5.31 -9.31 -7.04
CA TRP A 129 -4.88 -10.44 -6.22
C TRP A 129 -4.07 -11.47 -7.02
N LEU A 130 -4.53 -11.88 -8.20
CA LEU A 130 -3.81 -12.84 -9.05
C LEU A 130 -2.46 -12.30 -9.50
N ALA A 131 -2.40 -11.03 -9.90
CA ALA A 131 -1.15 -10.37 -10.27
C ALA A 131 -0.15 -10.35 -9.09
N LEU A 132 -0.61 -10.07 -7.88
CA LEU A 132 0.23 -10.09 -6.69
C LEU A 132 0.64 -11.50 -6.30
N ASP A 133 -0.23 -12.50 -6.43
CA ASP A 133 0.09 -13.89 -6.14
C ASP A 133 1.24 -14.39 -7.01
N VAL A 134 1.20 -14.07 -8.31
CA VAL A 134 2.23 -14.50 -9.28
C VAL A 134 3.50 -13.62 -9.22
N PHE A 135 3.35 -12.30 -9.20
CA PHE A 135 4.46 -11.34 -9.37
C PHE A 135 4.89 -10.62 -8.09
N GLY A 136 4.15 -10.76 -6.98
CA GLY A 136 4.42 -10.02 -5.73
C GLY A 136 5.60 -10.53 -4.90
N TRP A 137 6.15 -11.71 -5.21
CA TRP A 137 7.23 -12.34 -4.43
C TRP A 137 8.50 -11.49 -4.29
N PRO A 138 9.02 -10.82 -5.34
CA PRO A 138 10.20 -9.98 -5.19
C PRO A 138 9.98 -8.81 -4.22
N ALA A 139 8.80 -8.19 -4.26
CA ALA A 139 8.42 -7.11 -3.36
C ALA A 139 8.31 -7.60 -1.91
N TRP A 140 7.68 -8.76 -1.70
CA TRP A 140 7.57 -9.40 -0.40
C TRP A 140 8.94 -9.73 0.20
N TRP A 141 9.83 -10.38 -0.56
CA TRP A 141 11.19 -10.72 -0.09
C TRP A 141 12.01 -9.47 0.23
N SER A 142 11.90 -8.43 -0.59
CA SER A 142 12.53 -7.14 -0.29
C SER A 142 12.01 -6.55 1.02
N ALA A 143 10.73 -6.64 1.29
CA ALA A 143 10.13 -6.19 2.54
C ALA A 143 10.60 -7.04 3.73
N CYS A 144 10.62 -8.38 3.59
CA CYS A 144 11.15 -9.28 4.61
C CYS A 144 12.60 -8.94 4.97
N LYS A 145 13.47 -8.75 3.96
CA LYS A 145 14.88 -8.38 4.19
C LYS A 145 14.99 -7.06 4.95
N ARG A 146 14.16 -6.06 4.68
CA ARG A 146 14.15 -4.80 5.41
C ARG A 146 13.72 -4.98 6.86
N ARG A 147 12.69 -5.81 7.12
CA ARG A 147 12.22 -6.12 8.49
C ARG A 147 13.28 -6.87 9.32
N THR A 148 13.94 -7.85 8.73
CA THR A 148 14.96 -8.68 9.42
C THR A 148 16.33 -7.99 9.51
N GLY A 149 16.64 -7.04 8.63
CA GLY A 149 17.89 -6.29 8.60
C GLY A 149 18.03 -5.19 9.65
N GLY A 150 17.11 -5.10 10.62
CA GLY A 150 17.21 -4.16 11.74
C GLY A 150 16.94 -2.70 11.40
N VAL A 151 16.38 -2.41 10.22
CA VAL A 151 15.81 -1.09 9.95
C VAL A 151 14.48 -1.03 10.70
N ASP A 152 14.52 -0.60 11.94
CA ASP A 152 13.35 -0.36 12.76
C ASP A 152 12.55 0.81 12.15
N LEU A 153 11.53 0.47 11.38
CA LEU A 153 10.58 1.46 10.86
C LEU A 153 9.68 2.03 11.97
N GLN A 154 9.86 1.59 13.24
CA GLN A 154 9.16 2.16 14.39
C GLN A 154 9.66 3.57 14.72
N GLY A 155 10.87 3.95 14.30
CA GLY A 155 11.42 5.29 14.50
C GLY A 155 10.73 6.40 13.71
N VAL A 156 9.86 6.06 12.75
CA VAL A 156 9.12 7.04 11.94
C VAL A 156 7.83 7.51 12.64
N TYR A 157 7.40 6.80 13.69
CA TYR A 157 6.12 7.06 14.37
C TYR A 157 6.26 7.34 15.87
N ARG A 158 7.47 7.62 16.33
CA ARG A 158 7.72 8.15 17.68
C ARG A 158 8.11 9.62 17.55
N ASP A 159 7.14 10.48 17.39
CA ASP A 159 7.17 11.87 17.84
C ASP A 159 5.75 12.47 17.68
#